data_e351091cd9856f2fc4a7feeb873dfd2d
#
_entry.id   e351091cd9856f2fc4a7feeb873dfd2d
#
_cell.length_a   1.000
_cell.length_b   1.000
_cell.length_c   1.000
_cell.angle_alpha   90.00
_cell.angle_beta   90.00
_cell.angle_gamma   90.00
#
_symmetry.space_group_name_H-M   'P 1'
#
loop_
_entity.id
_entity.type
_entity.pdbx_description
1 polymer ?
#
loop_
_entity_poly.entity_id
_entity_poly.type
_entity_poly.pdbx_seq_one_letter_code
_entity_poly.pdbx_strand_id
1 'polypeptide(L)'
;YTSENQRQIISRIEKKVGAIPPHITVMGWFSFLIAECAKPYQRALTSEPLRINGLNFTGRRHRFTKKSNPHYYLDSNDALYRDGVSDFVFRLDNATRGAVVARLERIFSHTLIDEMQDLVGYDLDVLDLLIASRIKLMVVGDFRQQTLATNMGPRNKKYQGVGLLDWFDKRSHLCNIETRDYNYRCNQAICDFA
;
A
#
# COMPACT_ATOMS: atom_id res chain seq x y z
N TYR A 1 4.22 5.62 5.96
CA TYR A 1 2.97 5.28 6.64
C TYR A 1 2.45 6.40 7.51
N THR A 2 3.27 6.99 8.34
CA THR A 2 2.88 8.08 9.23
C THR A 2 3.00 9.42 8.51
N SER A 3 2.26 10.42 8.97
CA SER A 3 2.43 11.81 8.50
C SER A 3 3.84 12.33 8.77
N GLU A 4 4.53 11.75 9.76
CA GLU A 4 5.92 12.07 10.06
C GLU A 4 6.89 11.56 8.99
N ASN A 5 6.76 10.29 8.55
CA ASN A 5 7.58 9.76 7.46
C ASN A 5 7.38 10.56 6.17
N GLN A 6 6.13 10.94 5.87
CA GLN A 6 5.85 11.78 4.70
C GLN A 6 6.56 13.14 4.80
N ARG A 7 6.48 13.80 5.96
CA ARG A 7 7.17 15.08 6.21
C ARG A 7 8.68 14.96 6.07
N GLN A 8 9.27 13.86 6.57
CA GLN A 8 10.72 13.62 6.45
C GLN A 8 11.14 13.42 4.99
N ILE A 9 10.36 12.66 4.20
CA ILE A 9 10.63 12.48 2.76
C ILE A 9 10.55 13.84 2.05
N ILE A 10 9.47 14.60 2.28
CA ILE A 10 9.28 15.94 1.73
C ILE A 10 10.48 16.84 2.06
N SER A 11 10.83 16.93 3.35
CA SER A 11 11.96 17.77 3.81
C SER A 11 13.30 17.36 3.18
N ARG A 12 13.53 16.06 2.97
CA ARG A 12 14.76 15.58 2.29
C ARG A 12 14.78 15.95 0.82
N ILE A 13 13.64 15.88 0.14
CA ILE A 13 13.52 16.30 -1.27
C ILE A 13 13.79 17.81 -1.36
N GLU A 14 13.13 18.63 -0.53
CA GLU A 14 13.31 20.07 -0.50
C GLU A 14 14.75 20.49 -0.22
N LYS A 15 15.41 19.84 0.75
CA LYS A 15 16.84 20.09 1.05
C LYS A 15 17.76 19.75 -0.12
N LYS A 16 17.40 18.76 -0.93
CA LYS A 16 18.23 18.29 -2.05
C LYS A 16 18.03 19.06 -3.35
N VAL A 17 16.80 19.48 -3.63
CA VAL A 17 16.45 20.09 -4.91
C VAL A 17 15.77 21.47 -4.79
N GLY A 18 15.68 22.00 -3.57
CA GLY A 18 15.14 23.35 -3.28
C GLY A 18 13.63 23.40 -3.09
N ALA A 19 12.87 22.56 -3.75
CA ALA A 19 11.41 22.46 -3.62
C ALA A 19 10.94 21.06 -4.04
N ILE A 20 9.68 20.72 -3.76
CA ILE A 20 9.10 19.49 -4.32
C ILE A 20 8.79 19.74 -5.82
N PRO A 21 9.41 18.97 -6.72
CA PRO A 21 9.08 19.06 -8.14
C PRO A 21 7.59 18.75 -8.40
N PRO A 22 6.91 19.47 -9.30
CA PRO A 22 5.46 19.33 -9.51
C PRO A 22 5.04 17.94 -10.02
N HIS A 23 5.96 17.15 -10.54
CA HIS A 23 5.73 15.78 -10.99
C HIS A 23 5.96 14.74 -9.89
N ILE A 24 6.34 15.14 -8.66
CA ILE A 24 6.51 14.26 -7.51
C ILE A 24 5.35 14.46 -6.55
N THR A 25 4.68 13.38 -6.22
CA THR A 25 3.63 13.36 -5.19
C THR A 25 4.06 12.43 -4.05
N VAL A 26 4.05 12.94 -2.81
CA VAL A 26 4.33 12.16 -1.61
C VAL A 26 3.02 11.97 -0.84
N MET A 27 2.61 10.72 -0.65
CA MET A 27 1.37 10.40 0.05
C MET A 27 1.48 9.10 0.84
N GLY A 28 0.60 8.91 1.82
CA GLY A 28 0.52 7.67 2.57
C GLY A 28 -0.15 6.56 1.74
N TRP A 29 0.16 5.30 2.07
CA TRP A 29 -0.37 4.13 1.36
C TRP A 29 -1.90 4.12 1.24
N PHE A 30 -2.62 4.31 2.35
CA PHE A 30 -4.08 4.36 2.31
C PHE A 30 -4.62 5.56 1.52
N SER A 31 -3.95 6.71 1.60
CA SER A 31 -4.31 7.89 0.79
C SER A 31 -4.17 7.59 -0.70
N PHE A 32 -3.08 6.93 -1.11
CA PHE A 32 -2.86 6.45 -2.46
C PHE A 32 -3.98 5.49 -2.90
N LEU A 33 -4.24 4.46 -2.12
CA LEU A 33 -5.27 3.47 -2.44
C LEU A 33 -6.66 4.11 -2.57
N ILE A 34 -7.00 5.05 -1.70
CA ILE A 34 -8.30 5.71 -1.71
C ILE A 34 -8.40 6.72 -2.87
N ALA A 35 -7.43 7.61 -3.01
CA ALA A 35 -7.51 8.70 -3.97
C ALA A 35 -7.33 8.21 -5.41
N GLU A 36 -6.33 7.35 -5.63
CA GLU A 36 -5.90 6.97 -6.98
C GLU A 36 -6.52 5.67 -7.47
N CYS A 37 -6.89 4.76 -6.55
CA CYS A 37 -7.42 3.46 -6.93
C CYS A 37 -8.93 3.33 -6.66
N ALA A 38 -9.40 3.66 -5.44
CA ALA A 38 -10.77 3.39 -5.04
C ALA A 38 -11.77 4.42 -5.57
N LYS A 39 -11.56 5.72 -5.28
CA LYS A 39 -12.51 6.79 -5.64
C LYS A 39 -12.85 6.86 -7.14
N PRO A 40 -11.89 6.74 -8.07
CA PRO A 40 -12.20 6.79 -9.51
C PRO A 40 -13.14 5.68 -9.97
N TYR A 41 -13.15 4.55 -9.27
CA TYR A 41 -13.91 3.35 -9.65
C TYR A 41 -14.91 2.88 -8.59
N GLN A 42 -15.19 3.68 -7.56
CA GLN A 42 -15.97 3.31 -6.38
C GLN A 42 -17.36 2.72 -6.68
N ARG A 43 -17.92 2.99 -7.84
CA ARG A 43 -19.24 2.49 -8.26
C ARG A 43 -19.21 1.13 -8.97
N ALA A 44 -18.02 0.59 -9.23
CA ALA A 44 -17.91 -0.63 -10.06
C ALA A 44 -18.23 -1.94 -9.30
N LEU A 45 -18.28 -1.91 -7.97
CA LEU A 45 -18.58 -3.10 -7.15
C LEU A 45 -20.01 -3.18 -6.63
N THR A 46 -20.78 -2.11 -6.76
CA THR A 46 -22.14 -2.04 -6.20
C THR A 46 -23.09 -1.43 -7.19
N SER A 47 -24.35 -1.89 -7.18
CA SER A 47 -25.44 -1.30 -7.95
C SER A 47 -25.84 0.09 -7.44
N GLU A 48 -25.54 0.39 -6.17
CA GLU A 48 -25.79 1.67 -5.55
C GLU A 48 -24.58 2.59 -5.67
N PRO A 49 -24.78 3.90 -5.83
CA PRO A 49 -23.68 4.86 -5.92
C PRO A 49 -22.97 4.97 -4.56
N LEU A 50 -21.78 4.34 -4.45
CA LEU A 50 -20.89 4.56 -3.31
C LEU A 50 -20.23 5.92 -3.41
N ARG A 51 -20.13 6.62 -2.29
CA ARG A 51 -19.35 7.85 -2.14
C ARG A 51 -18.36 7.68 -1.01
N ILE A 52 -17.12 7.38 -1.33
CA ILE A 52 -16.07 7.23 -0.34
C ILE A 52 -15.66 8.59 0.19
N ASN A 53 -15.95 8.85 1.48
CA ASN A 53 -15.64 10.12 2.14
C ASN A 53 -14.29 10.13 2.86
N GLY A 54 -13.77 8.97 3.27
CA GLY A 54 -12.52 8.91 4.03
C GLY A 54 -12.09 7.51 4.42
N LEU A 55 -11.29 7.46 5.47
CA LEU A 55 -10.74 6.26 6.07
C LEU A 55 -11.11 6.15 7.54
N ASN A 56 -11.67 5.03 7.93
CA ASN A 56 -11.93 4.66 9.31
C ASN A 56 -10.80 3.77 9.84
N PHE A 57 -9.91 4.34 10.68
CA PHE A 57 -8.75 3.65 11.22
C PHE A 57 -9.07 2.68 12.35
N THR A 58 -10.07 3.00 13.17
CA THR A 58 -10.35 2.30 14.43
C THR A 58 -11.58 1.42 14.37
N GLY A 59 -12.48 1.71 13.44
CA GLY A 59 -13.71 0.96 13.25
C GLY A 59 -13.45 -0.44 12.68
N ARG A 60 -14.27 -1.38 13.10
CA ARG A 60 -14.28 -2.73 12.55
C ARG A 60 -15.60 -2.99 11.85
N ARG A 61 -15.55 -3.62 10.68
CA ARG A 61 -16.73 -4.07 9.98
C ARG A 61 -17.55 -5.05 10.83
N HIS A 62 -18.83 -5.03 10.65
CA HIS A 62 -19.72 -6.00 11.30
C HIS A 62 -19.42 -7.42 10.78
N ARG A 63 -19.24 -8.39 11.69
CA ARG A 63 -18.74 -9.74 11.38
C ARG A 63 -19.56 -10.51 10.34
N PHE A 64 -20.87 -10.26 10.31
CA PHE A 64 -21.80 -10.99 9.46
C PHE A 64 -22.23 -10.24 8.18
N THR A 65 -21.63 -9.09 7.91
CA THR A 65 -21.92 -8.34 6.68
C THR A 65 -21.39 -9.10 5.47
N LYS A 66 -22.26 -9.35 4.49
CA LYS A 66 -21.88 -9.99 3.22
C LYS A 66 -21.06 -9.02 2.35
N LYS A 67 -20.12 -9.55 1.57
CA LYS A 67 -19.26 -8.73 0.67
C LYS A 67 -20.03 -8.00 -0.44
N SER A 68 -21.24 -8.44 -0.76
CA SER A 68 -22.14 -7.76 -1.70
C SER A 68 -22.83 -6.53 -1.11
N ASN A 69 -22.76 -6.35 0.22
CA ASN A 69 -23.31 -5.18 0.89
C ASN A 69 -22.28 -4.06 0.92
N PRO A 70 -22.61 -2.82 0.51
CA PRO A 70 -21.71 -1.67 0.60
C PRO A 70 -21.07 -1.47 1.98
N HIS A 71 -21.84 -1.70 3.05
CA HIS A 71 -21.37 -1.61 4.44
C HIS A 71 -20.38 -2.71 4.86
N TYR A 72 -20.02 -3.62 3.94
CA TYR A 72 -18.87 -4.52 4.17
C TYR A 72 -17.55 -3.75 4.18
N TYR A 73 -17.46 -2.71 3.37
CA TYR A 73 -16.24 -1.90 3.21
C TYR A 73 -16.36 -0.52 3.85
N LEU A 74 -17.57 0.02 3.99
CA LEU A 74 -17.85 1.38 4.46
C LEU A 74 -18.57 1.36 5.82
N ASP A 75 -18.24 2.32 6.65
CA ASP A 75 -19.02 2.62 7.86
C ASP A 75 -20.25 3.51 7.54
N SER A 76 -20.97 3.91 8.57
CA SER A 76 -22.17 4.76 8.46
C SER A 76 -21.89 6.19 7.93
N ASN A 77 -20.61 6.59 7.87
CA ASN A 77 -20.18 7.89 7.36
C ASN A 77 -19.52 7.78 5.97
N ASP A 78 -19.71 6.64 5.30
CA ASP A 78 -19.08 6.34 4.01
C ASP A 78 -17.53 6.34 4.04
N ALA A 79 -16.93 6.11 5.21
CA ALA A 79 -15.50 5.93 5.34
C ALA A 79 -15.11 4.45 5.21
N LEU A 80 -14.08 4.16 4.40
CA LEU A 80 -13.57 2.81 4.24
C LEU A 80 -12.93 2.31 5.54
N TYR A 81 -13.30 1.11 5.97
CA TYR A 81 -12.56 0.44 7.05
C TYR A 81 -11.13 0.16 6.61
N ARG A 82 -10.16 0.53 7.44
CA ARG A 82 -8.71 0.36 7.16
C ARG A 82 -8.41 -1.05 6.63
N ASP A 83 -8.86 -2.07 7.32
CA ASP A 83 -8.59 -3.48 6.98
C ASP A 83 -9.28 -3.94 5.67
N GLY A 84 -10.16 -3.13 5.11
CA GLY A 84 -10.90 -3.42 3.87
C GLY A 84 -10.38 -2.70 2.62
N VAL A 85 -9.54 -1.68 2.77
CA VAL A 85 -9.16 -0.80 1.64
C VAL A 85 -8.50 -1.58 0.51
N SER A 86 -7.51 -2.40 0.81
CA SER A 86 -6.74 -3.13 -0.21
C SER A 86 -7.55 -4.27 -0.84
N ASP A 87 -8.41 -4.98 -0.06
CA ASP A 87 -9.38 -5.94 -0.60
C ASP A 87 -10.35 -5.23 -1.57
N PHE A 88 -10.81 -4.04 -1.20
CA PHE A 88 -11.70 -3.24 -2.05
C PHE A 88 -11.02 -2.86 -3.37
N VAL A 89 -9.81 -2.32 -3.33
CA VAL A 89 -9.03 -1.94 -4.52
C VAL A 89 -8.74 -3.14 -5.40
N PHE A 90 -8.28 -4.25 -4.84
CA PHE A 90 -8.03 -5.49 -5.60
C PHE A 90 -9.28 -5.98 -6.32
N ARG A 91 -10.46 -5.91 -5.68
CA ARG A 91 -11.73 -6.28 -6.30
C ARG A 91 -12.20 -5.28 -7.34
N LEU A 92 -11.97 -3.99 -7.13
CA LEU A 92 -12.26 -2.98 -8.13
C LEU A 92 -11.48 -3.22 -9.41
N ASP A 93 -10.18 -3.50 -9.31
CA ASP A 93 -9.37 -3.79 -10.49
C ASP A 93 -9.88 -5.02 -11.23
N ASN A 94 -10.19 -6.11 -10.50
CA ASN A 94 -10.77 -7.31 -11.11
C ASN A 94 -12.14 -7.02 -11.77
N ALA A 95 -13.04 -6.32 -11.08
CA ALA A 95 -14.38 -6.01 -11.61
C ALA A 95 -14.33 -5.09 -12.85
N THR A 96 -13.33 -4.22 -12.91
CA THR A 96 -13.10 -3.30 -14.02
C THR A 96 -12.13 -3.85 -15.07
N ARG A 97 -11.74 -5.13 -14.97
CA ARG A 97 -10.84 -5.82 -15.90
C ARG A 97 -9.50 -5.08 -16.08
N GLY A 98 -8.90 -4.66 -14.97
CA GLY A 98 -7.61 -3.98 -14.94
C GLY A 98 -7.66 -2.47 -15.17
N ALA A 99 -8.83 -1.84 -15.16
CA ALA A 99 -8.93 -0.40 -15.44
C ALA A 99 -8.28 0.46 -14.35
N VAL A 100 -8.24 -0.01 -13.09
CA VAL A 100 -7.56 0.70 -12.00
C VAL A 100 -6.07 0.81 -12.31
N VAL A 101 -5.43 -0.32 -12.60
CA VAL A 101 -3.98 -0.37 -12.93
C VAL A 101 -3.71 0.40 -14.22
N ALA A 102 -4.52 0.21 -15.27
CA ALA A 102 -4.38 0.93 -16.54
C ALA A 102 -4.47 2.46 -16.38
N ARG A 103 -5.25 2.95 -15.41
CA ARG A 103 -5.26 4.38 -15.06
C ARG A 103 -3.96 4.79 -14.36
N LEU A 104 -3.48 3.99 -13.39
CA LEU A 104 -2.23 4.27 -12.70
C LEU A 104 -1.04 4.36 -13.66
N GLU A 105 -0.95 3.47 -14.64
CA GLU A 105 0.08 3.47 -15.70
C GLU A 105 0.10 4.76 -16.53
N ARG A 106 -1.05 5.43 -16.66
CA ARG A 106 -1.15 6.71 -17.41
C ARG A 106 -0.71 7.91 -16.59
N ILE A 107 -0.77 7.84 -15.28
CA ILE A 107 -0.48 8.97 -14.39
C ILE A 107 0.86 8.84 -13.68
N PHE A 108 1.36 7.62 -13.47
CA PHE A 108 2.61 7.35 -12.77
C PHE A 108 3.57 6.54 -13.65
N SER A 109 4.72 7.11 -13.97
CA SER A 109 5.82 6.38 -14.61
C SER A 109 6.66 5.59 -13.61
N HIS A 110 6.76 6.08 -12.37
CA HIS A 110 7.51 5.49 -11.28
C HIS A 110 6.70 5.52 -10.01
N THR A 111 6.79 4.47 -9.21
CA THR A 111 6.23 4.41 -7.85
C THR A 111 7.31 3.89 -6.90
N LEU A 112 7.54 4.62 -5.81
CA LEU A 112 8.46 4.23 -4.76
C LEU A 112 7.66 3.99 -3.49
N ILE A 113 7.83 2.83 -2.88
CA ILE A 113 7.16 2.43 -1.64
C ILE A 113 8.21 2.24 -0.56
N ASP A 114 8.09 2.98 0.51
CA ASP A 114 8.91 2.86 1.71
C ASP A 114 8.17 2.04 2.78
N GLU A 115 8.91 1.50 3.76
CA GLU A 115 8.38 0.68 4.87
C GLU A 115 7.55 -0.52 4.38
N MET A 116 8.03 -1.18 3.34
CA MET A 116 7.31 -2.27 2.66
C MET A 116 6.96 -3.43 3.61
N GLN A 117 7.73 -3.64 4.69
CA GLN A 117 7.47 -4.68 5.68
C GLN A 117 6.13 -4.52 6.41
N ASP A 118 5.53 -3.33 6.41
CA ASP A 118 4.21 -3.08 7.01
C ASP A 118 3.05 -3.49 6.10
N LEU A 119 3.31 -3.73 4.80
CA LEU A 119 2.32 -4.19 3.84
C LEU A 119 1.98 -5.65 4.05
N VAL A 120 0.73 -5.95 4.33
CA VAL A 120 0.25 -7.30 4.64
C VAL A 120 -1.13 -7.57 4.02
N GLY A 121 -1.52 -8.81 4.01
CA GLY A 121 -2.85 -9.17 3.53
C GLY A 121 -3.05 -8.85 2.05
N TYR A 122 -4.13 -8.16 1.73
CA TYR A 122 -4.44 -7.74 0.36
C TYR A 122 -3.53 -6.63 -0.17
N ASP A 123 -2.70 -5.99 0.66
CA ASP A 123 -1.69 -5.06 0.16
C ASP A 123 -0.69 -5.77 -0.76
N LEU A 124 -0.35 -7.02 -0.44
CA LEU A 124 0.51 -7.84 -1.29
C LEU A 124 -0.16 -8.19 -2.62
N ASP A 125 -1.48 -8.40 -2.65
CA ASP A 125 -2.21 -8.61 -3.90
C ASP A 125 -2.23 -7.33 -4.76
N VAL A 126 -2.37 -6.14 -4.14
CA VAL A 126 -2.26 -4.86 -4.85
C VAL A 126 -0.83 -4.64 -5.35
N LEU A 127 0.17 -5.00 -4.54
CA LEU A 127 1.57 -4.92 -4.95
C LEU A 127 1.85 -5.82 -6.16
N ASP A 128 1.24 -7.03 -6.23
CA ASP A 128 1.30 -7.90 -7.40
C ASP A 128 0.76 -7.22 -8.67
N LEU A 129 -0.35 -6.50 -8.56
CA LEU A 129 -0.90 -5.73 -9.67
C LEU A 129 0.07 -4.65 -10.15
N LEU A 130 0.75 -3.96 -9.22
CA LEU A 130 1.74 -2.94 -9.55
C LEU A 130 3.01 -3.54 -10.16
N ILE A 131 3.49 -4.69 -9.66
CA ILE A 131 4.64 -5.42 -10.22
C ILE A 131 4.35 -5.87 -11.67
N ALA A 132 3.13 -6.33 -11.94
CA ALA A 132 2.72 -6.77 -13.27
C ALA A 132 2.45 -5.61 -14.24
N SER A 133 2.43 -4.38 -13.76
CA SER A 133 2.16 -3.17 -14.57
C SER A 133 3.42 -2.66 -15.28
N ARG A 134 3.23 -1.62 -16.12
CA ARG A 134 4.35 -0.89 -16.77
C ARG A 134 4.99 0.15 -15.86
N ILE A 135 4.47 0.37 -14.65
CA ILE A 135 5.01 1.32 -13.70
C ILE A 135 6.36 0.79 -13.20
N LYS A 136 7.40 1.60 -13.25
CA LYS A 136 8.68 1.25 -12.64
C LYS A 136 8.53 1.33 -11.12
N LEU A 137 8.45 0.16 -10.50
CA LEU A 137 8.22 0.01 -9.07
C LEU A 137 9.54 -0.19 -8.34
N MET A 138 9.75 0.57 -7.27
CA MET A 138 10.82 0.35 -6.31
C MET A 138 10.20 0.25 -4.92
N VAL A 139 10.55 -0.80 -4.18
CA VAL A 139 10.11 -1.00 -2.80
C VAL A 139 11.32 -1.09 -1.88
N VAL A 140 11.23 -0.48 -0.71
CA VAL A 140 12.28 -0.47 0.30
C VAL A 140 11.66 -0.84 1.64
N GLY A 141 12.36 -1.64 2.43
CA GLY A 141 11.92 -2.03 3.76
C GLY A 141 12.96 -2.82 4.53
N ASP A 142 12.77 -2.94 5.83
CA ASP A 142 13.58 -3.78 6.71
C ASP A 142 12.67 -4.82 7.39
N PHE A 143 12.80 -6.08 7.02
CA PHE A 143 11.96 -7.17 7.50
C PHE A 143 12.05 -7.41 9.02
N ARG A 144 13.13 -6.94 9.65
CA ARG A 144 13.35 -7.04 11.11
C ARG A 144 12.60 -5.96 11.88
N GLN A 145 12.17 -4.88 11.21
CA GLN A 145 11.53 -3.71 11.84
C GLN A 145 10.01 -3.68 11.65
N GLN A 146 9.35 -4.81 11.41
CA GLN A 146 7.89 -4.83 11.31
C GLN A 146 7.25 -4.48 12.66
N THR A 147 6.79 -3.25 12.81
CA THR A 147 6.14 -2.75 14.03
C THR A 147 4.63 -2.62 13.88
N LEU A 148 4.16 -2.42 12.67
CA LEU A 148 2.75 -2.19 12.34
C LEU A 148 2.32 -3.11 11.20
N ALA A 149 1.09 -3.58 11.25
CA ALA A 149 0.46 -4.30 10.15
C ALA A 149 -0.69 -3.47 9.60
N THR A 150 -0.74 -3.29 8.28
CA THR A 150 -1.82 -2.56 7.59
C THR A 150 -3.15 -3.30 7.66
N ASN A 151 -3.12 -4.62 7.78
CA ASN A 151 -4.29 -5.48 7.79
C ASN A 151 -4.13 -6.65 8.78
N MET A 152 -5.20 -6.99 9.51
CA MET A 152 -5.23 -8.09 10.48
C MET A 152 -5.90 -9.36 9.92
N GLY A 153 -6.26 -9.38 8.64
CA GLY A 153 -6.95 -10.50 7.99
C GLY A 153 -6.03 -11.72 7.76
N PRO A 154 -6.63 -12.90 7.47
CA PRO A 154 -5.88 -14.15 7.25
C PRO A 154 -5.18 -14.21 5.88
N ARG A 155 -5.55 -13.32 4.94
CA ARG A 155 -4.96 -13.28 3.59
C ARG A 155 -3.47 -13.04 3.67
N ASN A 156 -2.68 -13.81 2.95
CA ASN A 156 -1.23 -13.68 2.86
C ASN A 156 -0.47 -13.68 4.21
N LYS A 157 -1.11 -14.15 5.31
CA LYS A 157 -0.57 -14.12 6.68
C LYS A 157 0.82 -14.76 6.80
N LYS A 158 1.10 -15.79 6.01
CA LYS A 158 2.41 -16.48 5.99
C LYS A 158 3.56 -15.62 5.47
N TYR A 159 3.27 -14.50 4.83
CA TYR A 159 4.24 -13.59 4.26
C TYR A 159 4.50 -12.36 5.14
N GLN A 160 4.22 -12.42 6.43
CA GLN A 160 4.56 -11.37 7.40
C GLN A 160 5.99 -11.55 7.92
N GLY A 161 6.65 -10.45 8.27
CA GLY A 161 8.04 -10.47 8.76
C GLY A 161 8.98 -11.11 7.76
N VAL A 162 9.80 -12.06 8.23
CA VAL A 162 10.76 -12.78 7.38
C VAL A 162 10.09 -13.57 6.23
N GLY A 163 8.83 -13.97 6.37
CA GLY A 163 8.08 -14.64 5.31
C GLY A 163 7.86 -13.77 4.08
N LEU A 164 8.08 -12.45 4.18
CA LEU A 164 8.02 -11.55 3.05
C LEU A 164 9.15 -11.81 2.02
N LEU A 165 10.29 -12.32 2.47
CA LEU A 165 11.36 -12.77 1.57
C LEU A 165 10.87 -13.89 0.66
N ASP A 166 10.16 -14.89 1.22
CA ASP A 166 9.58 -15.99 0.43
C ASP A 166 8.55 -15.47 -0.60
N TRP A 167 7.88 -14.36 -0.28
CA TRP A 167 6.94 -13.74 -1.22
C TRP A 167 7.66 -13.14 -2.42
N PHE A 168 8.80 -12.47 -2.21
CA PHE A 168 9.65 -11.92 -3.25
C PHE A 168 10.39 -13.01 -4.03
N ASP A 169 10.93 -14.03 -3.36
CA ASP A 169 11.64 -15.13 -4.03
C ASP A 169 10.78 -15.82 -5.09
N LYS A 170 9.49 -15.99 -4.80
CA LYS A 170 8.53 -16.51 -5.78
C LYS A 170 8.31 -15.58 -6.98
N ARG A 171 8.75 -14.34 -6.90
CA ARG A 171 8.64 -13.30 -7.92
C ARG A 171 9.99 -12.85 -8.46
N SER A 172 11.06 -13.60 -8.17
CA SER A 172 12.44 -13.30 -8.60
C SER A 172 12.58 -13.15 -10.12
N HIS A 173 11.67 -13.77 -10.90
CA HIS A 173 11.58 -13.58 -12.34
C HIS A 173 10.99 -12.23 -12.77
N LEU A 174 10.35 -11.48 -11.85
CA LEU A 174 9.74 -10.16 -12.08
C LEU A 174 10.45 -9.04 -11.32
N CYS A 175 11.22 -9.38 -10.28
CA CYS A 175 11.83 -8.43 -9.36
C CYS A 175 13.33 -8.66 -9.27
N ASN A 176 14.12 -7.58 -9.24
CA ASN A 176 15.50 -7.62 -8.80
C ASN A 176 15.55 -7.31 -7.30
N ILE A 177 16.18 -8.20 -6.50
CA ILE A 177 16.27 -8.06 -5.05
C ILE A 177 17.72 -7.67 -4.71
N GLU A 178 17.87 -6.53 -4.06
CA GLU A 178 19.15 -6.06 -3.55
C GLU A 178 19.12 -5.97 -2.03
N THR A 179 20.07 -6.58 -1.37
CA THR A 179 20.27 -6.43 0.08
C THR A 179 21.35 -5.40 0.35
N ARG A 180 21.12 -4.52 1.33
CA ARG A 180 22.09 -3.53 1.78
C ARG A 180 22.34 -3.72 3.26
N ASP A 181 23.53 -4.17 3.60
CA ASP A 181 23.95 -4.48 4.98
C ASP A 181 24.66 -3.30 5.67
N TYR A 182 24.84 -2.19 4.97
CA TYR A 182 25.54 -1.03 5.51
C TYR A 182 24.59 -0.08 6.26
N ASN A 183 24.88 0.16 7.54
CA ASN A 183 24.10 1.06 8.39
C ASN A 183 24.80 2.41 8.52
N TYR A 184 24.17 3.47 8.02
CA TYR A 184 24.65 4.86 8.13
C TYR A 184 24.14 5.60 9.38
N ARG A 185 23.21 5.00 10.14
CA ARG A 185 22.54 5.66 11.26
C ARG A 185 23.18 5.32 12.60
N CYS A 186 23.56 4.06 12.79
CA CYS A 186 24.05 3.53 14.05
C CYS A 186 25.53 3.18 13.96
N ASN A 187 26.24 3.29 15.09
CA ASN A 187 27.63 2.79 15.18
C ASN A 187 27.65 1.26 15.21
N GLN A 188 28.84 0.68 15.03
CA GLN A 188 29.02 -0.77 14.93
C GLN A 188 28.51 -1.53 16.15
N ALA A 189 28.75 -1.01 17.37
CA ALA A 189 28.30 -1.65 18.61
C ALA A 189 26.77 -1.80 18.71
N ILE A 190 26.03 -0.82 18.17
CA ILE A 190 24.54 -0.93 18.09
C ILE A 190 24.13 -1.92 17.01
N CYS A 191 24.84 -1.96 15.88
CA CYS A 191 24.55 -2.92 14.81
C CYS A 191 24.81 -4.36 15.24
N ASP A 192 25.85 -4.60 16.05
CA ASP A 192 26.22 -5.93 16.54
C ASP A 192 25.25 -6.45 17.61
N PHE A 193 24.51 -5.53 18.27
CA PHE A 193 23.51 -5.86 19.27
C PHE A 193 22.10 -6.13 18.68
N ALA A 194 21.79 -5.65 17.49
CA ALA A 194 20.47 -5.73 16.84
C ALA A 194 20.34 -6.98 15.95
#